data_8eeefb95ef816e709cf2368a58f38d81
#
_entry.id   8eeefb95ef816e709cf2368a58f38d81
#
_cell.length_a   1.000
_cell.length_b   1.000
_cell.length_c   1.000
_cell.angle_alpha   90.00
_cell.angle_beta   90.00
_cell.angle_gamma   90.00
#
_symmetry.space_group_name_H-M   'P 1'
#
loop_
_entity.id
_entity.type
_entity.pdbx_description
1 polymer ?
#
loop_
_entity_poly.entity_id
_entity_poly.type
_entity_poly.pdbx_seq_one_letter_code
_entity_poly.pdbx_strand_id
1 'polypeptide(L)'
;RDASLTVQEALRLANEKRISIETASAGAKIDSGDFTFDVLSPRKELEGDNERSLVLYTQSMGAKILMTGDLPITSEMEAPPDCDILKVAHHGSKYATSDEFLQKTTPEIALISVGANNRYGHPTERVLEALDSVGATVYRTDESGCITLWLSERGITAQTYLDAPSSNALLAAYTP
;
A
#
# COMPACT_ATOMS: atom_id res chain seq x y z
N ARG A 1 -22.93 11.61 4.08
CA ARG A 1 -23.21 10.15 3.99
C ARG A 1 -23.24 9.61 5.41
N ASP A 2 -24.26 8.82 5.72
CA ASP A 2 -24.30 8.12 7.00
C ASP A 2 -23.16 7.09 7.01
N ALA A 3 -22.30 7.18 8.03
CA ALA A 3 -21.27 6.18 8.25
C ALA A 3 -21.90 4.79 8.42
N SER A 4 -21.25 3.75 7.92
CA SER A 4 -21.72 2.38 8.14
C SER A 4 -21.91 2.10 9.64
N LEU A 5 -22.76 1.14 9.99
CA LEU A 5 -22.99 0.77 11.39
C LEU A 5 -21.68 0.41 12.12
N THR A 6 -20.74 -0.20 11.41
CA THR A 6 -19.40 -0.55 11.96
C THR A 6 -18.59 0.70 12.30
N VAL A 7 -18.60 1.72 11.42
CA VAL A 7 -17.89 2.98 11.67
C VAL A 7 -18.55 3.74 12.82
N GLN A 8 -19.87 3.80 12.87
CA GLN A 8 -20.60 4.42 13.99
C GLN A 8 -20.26 3.77 15.33
N GLU A 9 -20.20 2.45 15.38
CA GLU A 9 -19.82 1.72 16.59
C GLU A 9 -18.34 1.97 16.97
N ALA A 10 -17.44 2.02 16.01
CA ALA A 10 -16.03 2.35 16.25
C ALA A 10 -15.89 3.77 16.83
N LEU A 11 -16.62 4.75 16.28
CA LEU A 11 -16.63 6.13 16.79
C LEU A 11 -17.22 6.21 18.21
N ARG A 12 -18.29 5.47 18.48
CA ARG A 12 -18.90 5.38 19.82
C ARG A 12 -17.91 4.83 20.84
N LEU A 13 -17.24 3.72 20.53
CA LEU A 13 -16.23 3.10 21.40
C LEU A 13 -15.02 4.01 21.63
N ALA A 14 -14.55 4.69 20.59
CA ALA A 14 -13.46 5.64 20.71
C ALA A 14 -13.83 6.79 21.68
N ASN A 15 -15.03 7.33 21.54
CA ASN A 15 -15.53 8.38 22.42
C ASN A 15 -15.64 7.90 23.89
N GLU A 16 -16.21 6.71 24.13
CA GLU A 16 -16.31 6.13 25.46
C GLU A 16 -14.95 5.90 26.12
N LYS A 17 -13.97 5.47 25.32
CA LYS A 17 -12.60 5.24 25.77
C LYS A 17 -11.76 6.52 25.80
N ARG A 18 -12.32 7.66 25.42
CA ARG A 18 -11.63 8.96 25.31
C ARG A 18 -10.42 8.91 24.38
N ILE A 19 -10.53 8.13 23.29
CA ILE A 19 -9.53 8.09 22.24
C ILE A 19 -9.76 9.29 21.33
N SER A 20 -8.73 10.09 21.11
CA SER A 20 -8.77 11.22 20.17
C SER A 20 -8.97 10.69 18.74
N ILE A 21 -9.85 11.34 18.00
CA ILE A 21 -10.11 11.04 16.60
C ILE A 21 -9.76 12.26 15.78
N GLU A 22 -8.88 12.06 14.82
CA GLU A 22 -8.46 13.11 13.91
C GLU A 22 -8.76 12.69 12.47
N THR A 23 -9.00 13.67 11.61
CA THR A 23 -9.16 13.46 10.18
C THR A 23 -7.89 13.87 9.46
N ALA A 24 -7.40 13.02 8.57
CA ALA A 24 -6.23 13.31 7.77
C ALA A 24 -6.64 13.62 6.31
N SER A 25 -5.95 14.55 5.69
CA SER A 25 -6.07 14.88 4.27
C SER A 25 -4.70 15.23 3.70
N ALA A 26 -4.61 15.29 2.37
CA ALA A 26 -3.36 15.62 1.68
C ALA A 26 -2.68 16.87 2.26
N GLY A 27 -1.39 16.75 2.50
CA GLY A 27 -0.54 17.76 3.16
C GLY A 27 -0.41 17.61 4.68
N ALA A 28 -1.20 16.74 5.31
CA ALA A 28 -1.03 16.41 6.72
C ALA A 28 0.18 15.49 6.94
N LYS A 29 0.71 15.48 8.16
CA LYS A 29 1.70 14.52 8.62
C LYS A 29 1.13 13.72 9.79
N ILE A 30 1.40 12.43 9.81
CA ILE A 30 1.05 11.53 10.91
C ILE A 30 2.35 11.05 11.53
N ASP A 31 2.57 11.39 12.79
CA ASP A 31 3.72 10.94 13.56
C ASP A 31 3.30 9.75 14.43
N SER A 32 3.99 8.64 14.28
CA SER A 32 3.79 7.43 15.09
C SER A 32 5.05 7.05 15.90
N GLY A 33 5.92 8.01 16.17
CA GLY A 33 7.19 7.83 16.90
C GLY A 33 8.32 7.40 15.97
N ASP A 34 8.38 6.13 15.57
CA ASP A 34 9.45 5.63 14.70
C ASP A 34 9.25 6.00 13.23
N PHE A 35 8.02 6.34 12.84
CA PHE A 35 7.66 6.70 11.47
C PHE A 35 6.90 8.01 11.41
N THR A 36 7.25 8.85 10.45
CA THR A 36 6.44 9.99 10.05
C THR A 36 5.89 9.73 8.67
N PHE A 37 4.57 9.79 8.53
CA PHE A 37 3.89 9.58 7.25
C PHE A 37 3.44 10.92 6.67
N ASP A 38 3.78 11.18 5.43
CA ASP A 38 3.17 12.22 4.63
C ASP A 38 1.85 11.72 4.06
N VAL A 39 0.77 12.44 4.29
CA VAL A 39 -0.55 12.13 3.74
C VAL A 39 -0.65 12.75 2.35
N LEU A 40 -0.77 11.91 1.32
CA LEU A 40 -0.84 12.34 -0.08
C LEU A 40 -2.28 12.41 -0.62
N SER A 41 -3.19 11.65 -0.03
CA SER A 41 -4.64 11.58 -0.32
C SER A 41 -5.39 11.27 0.98
N PRO A 42 -6.69 11.63 1.12
CA PRO A 42 -7.55 12.22 0.10
C PRO A 42 -7.28 13.71 -0.10
N ARG A 43 -7.48 14.17 -1.35
CA ARG A 43 -7.62 15.58 -1.68
C ARG A 43 -9.07 16.00 -1.46
N LYS A 44 -9.29 17.27 -1.13
CA LYS A 44 -10.64 17.78 -0.73
C LYS A 44 -11.73 17.60 -1.79
N GLU A 45 -11.34 17.57 -3.05
CA GLU A 45 -12.25 17.53 -4.19
C GLU A 45 -12.73 16.11 -4.54
N LEU A 46 -12.14 15.08 -3.92
CA LEU A 46 -12.49 13.69 -4.22
C LEU A 46 -13.78 13.28 -3.54
N GLU A 47 -14.67 12.64 -4.31
CA GLU A 47 -15.90 12.02 -3.83
C GLU A 47 -15.85 10.52 -4.10
N GLY A 48 -16.51 9.73 -3.24
CA GLY A 48 -16.48 8.28 -3.30
C GLY A 48 -15.61 7.66 -2.20
N ASP A 49 -15.86 6.41 -1.86
CA ASP A 49 -15.18 5.77 -0.71
C ASP A 49 -13.74 5.40 -1.07
N ASN A 50 -13.54 4.79 -2.25
CA ASN A 50 -12.20 4.41 -2.71
C ASN A 50 -11.39 5.62 -3.20
N GLU A 51 -12.04 6.59 -3.85
CA GLU A 51 -11.42 7.85 -4.30
C GLU A 51 -10.84 8.64 -3.13
N ARG A 52 -11.43 8.49 -1.94
CA ARG A 52 -10.97 9.10 -0.69
C ARG A 52 -10.04 8.22 0.12
N SER A 53 -9.43 7.23 -0.51
CA SER A 53 -8.42 6.39 0.14
C SER A 53 -7.31 7.22 0.77
N LEU A 54 -6.93 6.83 1.97
CA LEU A 54 -5.75 7.38 2.65
C LEU A 54 -4.50 6.85 1.96
N VAL A 55 -3.79 7.73 1.26
CA VAL A 55 -2.50 7.42 0.66
C VAL A 55 -1.40 7.98 1.53
N LEU A 56 -0.50 7.11 1.98
CA LEU A 56 0.57 7.44 2.90
C LEU A 56 1.93 7.18 2.24
N TYR A 57 2.84 8.10 2.46
CA TYR A 57 4.24 7.97 2.07
C TYR A 57 5.13 8.14 3.30
N THR A 58 6.13 7.30 3.43
CA THR A 58 7.13 7.42 4.50
C THR A 58 8.50 6.96 4.01
N GLN A 59 9.53 7.38 4.73
CA GLN A 59 10.90 6.89 4.52
C GLN A 59 11.46 6.38 5.86
N SER A 60 12.09 5.23 5.81
CA SER A 60 12.75 4.64 6.97
C SER A 60 13.98 3.85 6.54
N MET A 61 15.11 4.03 7.23
CA MET A 61 16.39 3.35 6.92
C MET A 61 16.78 3.45 5.44
N GLY A 62 16.47 4.59 4.80
CA GLY A 62 16.72 4.82 3.37
C GLY A 62 15.66 4.27 2.42
N ALA A 63 14.77 3.39 2.87
CA ALA A 63 13.70 2.84 2.06
C ALA A 63 12.48 3.78 2.00
N LYS A 64 11.94 3.97 0.79
CA LYS A 64 10.74 4.77 0.50
C LYS A 64 9.53 3.84 0.37
N ILE A 65 8.49 4.11 1.13
CA ILE A 65 7.30 3.25 1.22
C ILE A 65 6.07 4.05 0.83
N LEU A 66 5.31 3.56 -0.15
CA LEU A 66 4.06 4.13 -0.61
C LEU A 66 2.91 3.15 -0.35
N MET A 67 1.93 3.59 0.43
CA MET A 67 0.72 2.83 0.75
C MET A 67 -0.49 3.52 0.14
N THR A 68 -1.18 2.86 -0.79
CA THR A 68 -2.17 3.47 -1.68
C THR A 68 -3.62 3.19 -1.32
N GLY A 69 -3.88 2.43 -0.23
CA GLY A 69 -5.25 2.04 0.14
C GLY A 69 -5.96 1.33 -1.02
N ASP A 70 -7.18 1.76 -1.30
CA ASP A 70 -8.00 1.25 -2.40
C ASP A 70 -8.14 2.28 -3.55
N LEU A 71 -7.15 3.18 -3.70
CA LEU A 71 -7.15 4.27 -4.66
C LEU A 71 -7.39 3.75 -6.09
N PRO A 72 -8.45 4.22 -6.78
CA PRO A 72 -8.70 3.84 -8.17
C PRO A 72 -7.82 4.64 -9.14
N ILE A 73 -7.65 4.12 -10.36
CA ILE A 73 -6.89 4.77 -11.45
C ILE A 73 -7.35 6.22 -11.66
N THR A 74 -8.66 6.46 -11.59
CA THR A 74 -9.26 7.80 -11.81
C THR A 74 -8.84 8.86 -10.79
N SER A 75 -8.28 8.43 -9.66
CA SER A 75 -7.88 9.31 -8.55
C SER A 75 -6.37 9.23 -8.25
N GLU A 76 -5.60 8.53 -9.08
CA GLU A 76 -4.16 8.49 -8.98
C GLU A 76 -3.56 9.90 -9.08
N MET A 77 -2.45 10.10 -8.41
CA MET A 77 -1.73 11.36 -8.42
C MET A 77 -1.05 11.58 -9.77
N GLU A 78 -1.13 12.80 -10.28
CA GLU A 78 -0.42 13.18 -11.51
C GLU A 78 1.10 13.05 -11.34
N ALA A 79 1.61 13.39 -10.16
CA ALA A 79 3.02 13.29 -9.80
C ALA A 79 3.19 12.53 -8.47
N PRO A 80 3.05 11.19 -8.46
CA PRO A 80 3.34 10.40 -7.28
C PRO A 80 4.84 10.39 -7.00
N PRO A 81 5.27 10.26 -5.73
CA PRO A 81 6.67 10.02 -5.43
C PRO A 81 7.11 8.65 -5.94
N ASP A 82 8.39 8.51 -6.27
CA ASP A 82 9.02 7.21 -6.43
C ASP A 82 9.04 6.44 -5.10
N CYS A 83 9.06 5.11 -5.16
CA CYS A 83 9.11 4.29 -3.96
C CYS A 83 9.85 2.97 -4.19
N ASP A 84 10.51 2.46 -3.15
CA ASP A 84 11.13 1.14 -3.17
C ASP A 84 10.10 0.05 -2.86
N ILE A 85 9.13 0.37 -1.97
CA ILE A 85 8.07 -0.53 -1.55
C ILE A 85 6.72 0.10 -1.86
N LEU A 86 5.92 -0.60 -2.67
CA LEU A 86 4.54 -0.23 -2.98
C LEU A 86 3.57 -1.22 -2.32
N LYS A 87 2.68 -0.75 -1.45
CA LYS A 87 1.45 -1.48 -1.13
C LYS A 87 0.46 -1.23 -2.26
N VAL A 88 0.26 -2.25 -3.10
CA VAL A 88 -0.60 -2.19 -4.30
C VAL A 88 -2.04 -1.84 -3.92
N ALA A 89 -2.63 -0.92 -4.67
CA ALA A 89 -3.97 -0.42 -4.42
C ALA A 89 -5.04 -1.50 -4.65
N HIS A 90 -6.09 -1.42 -3.85
CA HIS A 90 -7.34 -2.18 -3.99
C HIS A 90 -7.09 -3.68 -4.24
N HIS A 91 -6.14 -4.26 -3.51
CA HIS A 91 -5.79 -5.68 -3.54
C HIS A 91 -5.38 -6.20 -4.93
N GLY A 92 -4.94 -5.33 -5.84
CA GLY A 92 -4.64 -5.69 -7.22
C GLY A 92 -5.87 -5.70 -8.15
N SER A 93 -6.87 -4.88 -7.86
CA SER A 93 -8.04 -4.68 -8.74
C SER A 93 -7.64 -4.14 -10.11
N LYS A 94 -8.32 -4.57 -11.16
CA LYS A 94 -8.13 -4.03 -12.52
C LYS A 94 -8.44 -2.54 -12.67
N TYR A 95 -9.12 -1.95 -11.69
CA TYR A 95 -9.48 -0.53 -11.67
C TYR A 95 -8.51 0.33 -10.85
N ALA A 96 -7.41 -0.24 -10.39
CA ALA A 96 -6.38 0.42 -9.59
C ALA A 96 -4.99 0.15 -10.18
N THR A 97 -4.01 0.95 -9.78
CA THR A 97 -2.58 0.78 -10.12
C THR A 97 -2.36 0.76 -11.63
N SER A 98 -2.44 1.95 -12.27
CA SER A 98 -2.21 2.09 -13.72
C SER A 98 -0.74 1.88 -14.09
N ASP A 99 -0.50 1.56 -15.36
CA ASP A 99 0.86 1.42 -15.91
C ASP A 99 1.63 2.74 -15.78
N GLU A 100 0.96 3.89 -16.02
CA GLU A 100 1.55 5.21 -15.86
C GLU A 100 1.97 5.49 -14.42
N PHE A 101 1.13 5.09 -13.46
CA PHE A 101 1.45 5.21 -12.03
C PHE A 101 2.68 4.39 -11.67
N LEU A 102 2.77 3.15 -12.15
CA LEU A 102 3.90 2.26 -11.90
C LEU A 102 5.20 2.77 -12.55
N GLN A 103 5.12 3.34 -13.76
CA GLN A 103 6.27 3.95 -14.43
C GLN A 103 6.83 5.16 -13.68
N LYS A 104 5.98 5.88 -12.92
CA LYS A 104 6.40 7.02 -12.10
C LYS A 104 6.91 6.61 -10.73
N THR A 105 6.28 5.62 -10.12
CA THR A 105 6.64 5.16 -8.76
C THR A 105 7.79 4.17 -8.74
N THR A 106 8.01 3.42 -9.81
CA THR A 106 9.11 2.47 -10.04
C THR A 106 9.46 1.58 -8.84
N PRO A 107 8.48 0.84 -8.26
CA PRO A 107 8.73 0.06 -7.06
C PRO A 107 9.65 -1.14 -7.34
N GLU A 108 10.57 -1.43 -6.41
CA GLU A 108 11.35 -2.66 -6.42
C GLU A 108 10.55 -3.83 -5.82
N ILE A 109 9.71 -3.53 -4.81
CA ILE A 109 8.86 -4.49 -4.12
C ILE A 109 7.41 -4.04 -4.19
N ALA A 110 6.53 -4.93 -4.63
CA ALA A 110 5.09 -4.74 -4.63
C ALA A 110 4.42 -5.71 -3.65
N LEU A 111 3.70 -5.16 -2.67
CA LEU A 111 2.96 -5.94 -1.67
C LEU A 111 1.48 -5.96 -2.02
N ILE A 112 0.92 -7.15 -2.21
CA ILE A 112 -0.51 -7.35 -2.44
C ILE A 112 -1.13 -8.08 -1.25
N SER A 113 -1.93 -7.35 -0.46
CA SER A 113 -2.71 -7.93 0.62
C SER A 113 -4.03 -8.43 0.04
N VAL A 114 -4.21 -9.73 -0.03
CA VAL A 114 -5.38 -10.37 -0.64
C VAL A 114 -5.64 -11.72 0.02
N GLY A 115 -6.90 -12.10 0.15
CA GLY A 115 -7.27 -13.39 0.75
C GLY A 115 -7.20 -14.53 -0.26
N ALA A 116 -6.73 -15.68 0.19
CA ALA A 116 -6.88 -16.91 -0.57
C ALA A 116 -8.38 -17.17 -0.84
N ASN A 117 -8.70 -17.63 -2.05
CA ASN A 117 -10.07 -17.89 -2.48
C ASN A 117 -11.01 -16.65 -2.46
N ASN A 118 -10.43 -15.44 -2.60
CA ASN A 118 -11.27 -14.25 -2.71
C ASN A 118 -12.18 -14.33 -3.94
N ARG A 119 -13.42 -13.88 -3.77
CA ARG A 119 -14.44 -13.95 -4.84
C ARG A 119 -14.35 -12.82 -5.86
N TYR A 120 -13.43 -11.87 -5.68
CA TYR A 120 -13.26 -10.70 -6.55
C TYR A 120 -12.30 -10.97 -7.71
N GLY A 121 -11.58 -12.08 -7.68
CA GLY A 121 -10.56 -12.41 -8.67
C GLY A 121 -9.33 -11.49 -8.60
N HIS A 122 -9.00 -11.04 -7.39
CA HIS A 122 -7.79 -10.24 -7.16
C HIS A 122 -6.62 -11.13 -6.69
N PRO A 123 -5.38 -10.73 -6.99
CA PRO A 123 -5.01 -9.70 -7.95
C PRO A 123 -5.36 -10.13 -9.38
N THR A 124 -5.66 -9.15 -10.23
CA THR A 124 -5.94 -9.41 -11.65
C THR A 124 -4.64 -9.56 -12.45
N GLU A 125 -4.68 -10.34 -13.52
CA GLU A 125 -3.54 -10.56 -14.42
C GLU A 125 -2.97 -9.25 -14.95
N ARG A 126 -3.83 -8.29 -15.34
CA ARG A 126 -3.40 -6.94 -15.75
C ARG A 126 -2.47 -6.28 -14.75
N VAL A 127 -2.78 -6.35 -13.45
CA VAL A 127 -1.94 -5.71 -12.42
C VAL A 127 -0.63 -6.45 -12.25
N LEU A 128 -0.65 -7.78 -12.32
CA LEU A 128 0.57 -8.59 -12.22
C LEU A 128 1.51 -8.34 -13.41
N GLU A 129 0.96 -8.29 -14.63
CA GLU A 129 1.72 -7.96 -15.85
C GLU A 129 2.30 -6.53 -15.78
N ALA A 130 1.51 -5.57 -15.29
CA ALA A 130 1.97 -4.19 -15.13
C ALA A 130 3.12 -4.08 -14.10
N LEU A 131 3.06 -4.80 -12.99
CA LEU A 131 4.13 -4.85 -11.99
C LEU A 131 5.38 -5.53 -12.54
N ASP A 132 5.24 -6.62 -13.30
CA ASP A 132 6.34 -7.31 -13.97
C ASP A 132 7.03 -6.39 -14.99
N SER A 133 6.24 -5.59 -15.73
CA SER A 133 6.77 -4.67 -16.75
C SER A 133 7.71 -3.60 -16.20
N VAL A 134 7.57 -3.25 -14.92
CA VAL A 134 8.49 -2.31 -14.23
C VAL A 134 9.56 -3.03 -13.40
N GLY A 135 9.59 -4.36 -13.44
CA GLY A 135 10.58 -5.19 -12.75
C GLY A 135 10.35 -5.34 -11.25
N ALA A 136 9.14 -5.07 -10.75
CA ALA A 136 8.83 -5.18 -9.34
C ALA A 136 8.76 -6.64 -8.88
N THR A 137 9.40 -6.95 -7.76
CA THR A 137 9.22 -8.24 -7.08
C THR A 137 7.90 -8.25 -6.32
N VAL A 138 6.98 -9.13 -6.72
CA VAL A 138 5.63 -9.19 -6.15
C VAL A 138 5.56 -10.20 -5.01
N TYR A 139 5.06 -9.76 -3.85
CA TYR A 139 4.69 -10.60 -2.72
C TYR A 139 3.19 -10.52 -2.46
N ARG A 140 2.52 -11.68 -2.36
CA ARG A 140 1.08 -11.80 -2.19
C ARG A 140 0.75 -12.57 -0.91
N THR A 141 -0.19 -12.04 -0.10
CA THR A 141 -0.56 -12.72 1.16
C THR A 141 -1.38 -13.99 0.96
N ASP A 142 -2.06 -14.16 -0.17
CA ASP A 142 -2.78 -15.39 -0.52
C ASP A 142 -1.85 -16.57 -0.89
N GLU A 143 -0.62 -16.27 -1.31
CA GLU A 143 0.40 -17.27 -1.64
C GLU A 143 1.44 -17.44 -0.53
N SER A 144 1.89 -16.33 0.05
CA SER A 144 3.02 -16.29 0.98
C SER A 144 2.61 -16.22 2.46
N GLY A 145 1.31 -16.05 2.74
CA GLY A 145 0.83 -15.82 4.11
C GLY A 145 1.27 -14.45 4.64
N CYS A 146 1.83 -14.42 5.84
CA CYS A 146 2.41 -13.20 6.38
C CYS A 146 3.71 -12.85 5.66
N ILE A 147 3.85 -11.57 5.29
CA ILE A 147 5.06 -11.04 4.65
C ILE A 147 5.66 -10.01 5.60
N THR A 148 6.91 -10.20 5.98
CA THR A 148 7.66 -9.28 6.82
C THR A 148 8.81 -8.70 6.02
N LEU A 149 8.91 -7.37 6.00
CA LEU A 149 10.05 -6.66 5.42
C LEU A 149 10.93 -6.12 6.54
N TRP A 150 12.20 -6.43 6.48
CA TRP A 150 13.22 -5.89 7.35
C TRP A 150 13.98 -4.81 6.62
N LEU A 151 13.92 -3.58 7.16
CA LEU A 151 14.62 -2.42 6.60
C LEU A 151 15.92 -2.20 7.37
N SER A 152 16.99 -1.95 6.64
CA SER A 152 18.29 -1.62 7.21
C SER A 152 19.06 -0.71 6.26
N GLU A 153 20.14 -0.10 6.73
CA GLU A 153 21.06 0.67 5.87
C GLU A 153 21.69 -0.17 4.74
N ARG A 154 21.61 -1.50 4.84
CA ARG A 154 22.14 -2.44 3.84
C ARG A 154 21.09 -2.88 2.81
N GLY A 155 19.85 -2.38 2.93
CA GLY A 155 18.75 -2.69 2.02
C GLY A 155 17.54 -3.34 2.70
N ILE A 156 16.67 -3.92 1.89
CA ILE A 156 15.40 -4.51 2.27
C ILE A 156 15.51 -6.03 2.17
N THR A 157 15.10 -6.73 3.22
CA THR A 157 15.00 -8.20 3.21
C THR A 157 13.56 -8.61 3.44
N ALA A 158 13.02 -9.50 2.60
CA ALA A 158 11.68 -10.05 2.74
C ALA A 158 11.73 -11.45 3.36
N GLN A 159 10.78 -11.72 4.26
CA GLN A 159 10.52 -13.04 4.82
C GLN A 159 9.04 -13.35 4.69
N THR A 160 8.71 -14.54 4.23
CA THR A 160 7.34 -15.04 4.09
C THR A 160 7.06 -16.16 5.09
N TYR A 161 5.83 -16.26 5.56
CA TYR A 161 5.41 -17.30 6.48
C TYR A 161 5.23 -18.66 5.80
N LEU A 162 4.66 -18.65 4.59
CA LEU A 162 4.56 -19.83 3.74
C LEU A 162 5.72 -19.75 2.74
N ASP A 163 6.53 -20.79 2.65
CA ASP A 163 7.51 -20.93 1.59
C ASP A 163 6.75 -21.09 0.27
N ALA A 164 6.63 -20.00 -0.48
CA ALA A 164 6.13 -20.10 -1.84
C ALA A 164 7.06 -21.03 -2.62
N PRO A 165 6.57 -22.06 -3.31
CA PRO A 165 7.43 -22.89 -4.12
C PRO A 165 8.09 -22.01 -5.18
N SER A 166 9.40 -21.81 -5.04
CA SER A 166 10.33 -21.25 -6.02
C SER A 166 10.41 -19.72 -6.26
N SER A 167 10.27 -18.88 -5.27
CA SER A 167 10.89 -17.56 -5.36
C SER A 167 11.66 -17.20 -4.10
N ASN A 168 12.64 -18.04 -3.72
CA ASN A 168 13.75 -17.61 -2.89
C ASN A 168 14.64 -16.65 -3.72
N ALA A 169 14.12 -15.53 -4.10
CA ALA A 169 14.94 -14.38 -4.39
C ALA A 169 15.35 -13.80 -3.03
N LEU A 170 16.43 -14.31 -2.47
CA LEU A 170 17.33 -13.48 -1.70
C LEU A 170 17.58 -12.26 -2.58
N LEU A 171 16.86 -11.17 -2.33
CA LEU A 171 17.25 -9.88 -2.86
C LEU A 171 18.67 -9.69 -2.37
N ALA A 172 19.60 -9.86 -3.31
CA ALA A 172 21.00 -9.59 -3.05
C ALA A 172 21.08 -8.23 -2.40
N ALA A 173 21.73 -8.15 -1.28
CA ALA A 173 21.95 -6.92 -0.55
C ALA A 173 22.28 -5.83 -1.54
N TYR A 174 21.44 -4.80 -1.57
CA TYR A 174 21.72 -3.58 -2.31
C TYR A 174 23.05 -3.05 -1.77
N THR A 175 24.09 -3.18 -2.56
CA THR A 175 25.37 -2.51 -2.34
C THR A 175 25.27 -1.20 -3.11
N PRO A 176 25.41 -0.04 -2.43
CA PRO A 176 25.42 1.26 -3.08
C PRO A 176 26.58 1.42 -4.06
#